data_aa6df7f7e32c069b4b667736f29c33ce
#
_entry.id   aa6df7f7e32c069b4b667736f29c33ce
#
_cell.length_a   1.000
_cell.length_b   1.000
_cell.length_c   1.000
_cell.angle_alpha   90.00
_cell.angle_beta   90.00
_cell.angle_gamma   90.00
#
_symmetry.space_group_name_H-M   'P 1'
#
loop_
_entity.id
_entity.type
_entity.pdbx_description
1 polymer ?
#
loop_
_entity_poly.entity_id
_entity_poly.type
_entity_poly.pdbx_seq_one_letter_code
_entity_poly.pdbx_strand_id
1 'polypeptide(L)'
;KDKLIQEGRIKMLALTEEDVNPTSDGKAGYSRSQRQWLQIEKCQNNDETFWIDHEGLQNVMDSWVFPLHFIDFETTAVAIPFNAGRKPYEGIAFQFSHHILYKNGAIEHAGQYLNSDRGVFPNYEFLRKLKAELEHDSGTIFRYSYHENTYLKTIYDQLQEDITVSDREELCQFIKTITESKKEDDKWIGKRNMVDLCEIVKRHFYDPRTNGSNSIKAV
;
A
#
# COMPACT_ATOMS: atom_id res chain seq x y z
N LYS A 1 -16.53 -3.82 -22.25
CA LYS A 1 -17.31 -4.59 -21.26
C LYS A 1 -18.76 -4.77 -21.71
N ASP A 2 -19.50 -3.70 -22.01
CA ASP A 2 -20.91 -3.74 -22.38
C ASP A 2 -21.16 -4.55 -23.66
N LYS A 3 -20.29 -4.43 -24.65
CA LYS A 3 -20.30 -5.24 -25.88
C LYS A 3 -20.22 -6.74 -25.56
N LEU A 4 -19.30 -7.16 -24.69
CA LEU A 4 -19.13 -8.56 -24.29
C LEU A 4 -20.36 -9.12 -23.58
N ILE A 5 -21.00 -8.31 -22.74
CA ILE A 5 -22.25 -8.68 -22.06
C ILE A 5 -23.37 -8.89 -23.10
N GLN A 6 -23.51 -7.98 -24.07
CA GLN A 6 -24.50 -8.07 -25.14
C GLN A 6 -24.31 -9.31 -26.02
N GLU A 7 -23.04 -9.70 -26.25
CA GLU A 7 -22.67 -10.91 -27.00
C GLU A 7 -22.75 -12.20 -26.15
N GLY A 8 -23.16 -12.12 -24.88
CA GLY A 8 -23.24 -13.28 -23.96
C GLY A 8 -21.86 -13.82 -23.52
N ARG A 9 -20.77 -13.13 -23.82
CA ARG A 9 -19.39 -13.52 -23.47
C ARG A 9 -19.00 -13.01 -22.07
N ILE A 10 -19.62 -13.58 -21.04
CA ILE A 10 -19.47 -13.16 -19.64
C ILE A 10 -18.51 -14.04 -18.82
N LYS A 11 -18.09 -15.18 -19.37
CA LYS A 11 -17.15 -16.09 -18.70
C LYS A 11 -15.74 -15.94 -19.27
N MET A 12 -14.71 -16.09 -18.44
CA MET A 12 -13.31 -16.04 -18.90
C MET A 12 -13.01 -17.01 -20.04
N LEU A 13 -13.63 -18.18 -20.04
CA LEU A 13 -13.52 -19.19 -21.10
C LEU A 13 -13.98 -18.72 -22.49
N ALA A 14 -14.81 -17.68 -22.56
CA ALA A 14 -15.35 -17.13 -23.82
C ALA A 14 -14.58 -15.90 -24.32
N LEU A 15 -13.58 -15.43 -23.58
CA LEU A 15 -12.81 -14.22 -23.94
C LEU A 15 -11.61 -14.58 -24.82
N THR A 16 -11.24 -13.64 -25.70
CA THR A 16 -10.05 -13.72 -26.53
C THR A 16 -9.02 -12.69 -26.13
N GLU A 17 -7.79 -12.85 -26.58
CA GLU A 17 -6.73 -11.86 -26.37
C GLU A 17 -7.11 -10.47 -26.88
N GLU A 18 -7.81 -10.42 -28.03
CA GLU A 18 -8.30 -9.17 -28.62
C GLU A 18 -9.33 -8.44 -27.72
N ASP A 19 -10.13 -9.18 -26.93
CA ASP A 19 -11.10 -8.60 -26.00
C ASP A 19 -10.42 -7.85 -24.84
N VAL A 20 -9.23 -8.27 -24.45
CA VAL A 20 -8.43 -7.69 -23.35
C VAL A 20 -7.41 -6.70 -23.89
N ASN A 21 -6.86 -6.98 -25.08
CA ASN A 21 -5.80 -6.21 -25.71
C ASN A 21 -4.61 -5.97 -24.74
N PRO A 22 -3.91 -7.04 -24.34
CA PRO A 22 -2.81 -6.94 -23.37
C PRO A 22 -1.67 -6.10 -23.93
N THR A 23 -1.43 -4.94 -23.31
CA THR A 23 -0.38 -4.00 -23.71
C THR A 23 0.51 -3.64 -22.54
N SER A 24 1.82 -3.51 -22.80
CA SER A 24 2.75 -3.00 -21.80
C SER A 24 2.46 -1.54 -21.49
N ASP A 25 2.60 -1.16 -20.22
CA ASP A 25 2.53 0.24 -19.75
C ASP A 25 3.92 0.88 -19.64
N GLY A 26 4.97 0.21 -20.14
CA GLY A 26 6.36 0.68 -20.09
C GLY A 26 7.06 0.55 -18.74
N LYS A 27 6.41 -0.06 -17.75
CA LYS A 27 6.99 -0.34 -16.44
C LYS A 27 7.41 -1.80 -16.34
N ALA A 28 8.33 -2.10 -15.42
CA ALA A 28 8.75 -3.48 -15.14
C ALA A 28 7.56 -4.36 -14.71
N GLY A 29 7.60 -5.63 -15.12
CA GLY A 29 6.55 -6.60 -14.85
C GLY A 29 5.29 -6.41 -15.72
N TYR A 30 4.26 -7.20 -15.45
CA TYR A 30 3.01 -7.15 -16.21
C TYR A 30 2.21 -5.90 -15.92
N SER A 31 1.68 -5.28 -16.97
CA SER A 31 0.62 -4.29 -16.86
C SER A 31 -0.68 -4.93 -16.40
N ARG A 32 -1.68 -4.11 -16.05
CA ARG A 32 -3.01 -4.58 -15.68
C ARG A 32 -3.66 -5.45 -16.76
N SER A 33 -3.57 -5.05 -18.04
CA SER A 33 -4.17 -5.81 -19.14
C SER A 33 -3.41 -7.10 -19.43
N GLN A 34 -2.08 -7.11 -19.35
CA GLN A 34 -1.28 -8.33 -19.46
C GLN A 34 -1.60 -9.33 -18.36
N ARG A 35 -1.72 -8.85 -17.09
CA ARG A 35 -2.15 -9.71 -15.97
C ARG A 35 -3.55 -10.26 -16.16
N GLN A 36 -4.50 -9.44 -16.65
CA GLN A 36 -5.86 -9.91 -16.94
C GLN A 36 -5.86 -11.01 -18.00
N TRP A 37 -5.04 -10.88 -19.03
CA TRP A 37 -4.89 -11.92 -20.05
C TRP A 37 -4.28 -13.20 -19.47
N LEU A 38 -3.21 -13.11 -18.70
CA LEU A 38 -2.63 -14.26 -17.98
C LEU A 38 -3.66 -15.04 -17.16
N GLN A 39 -4.56 -14.34 -16.45
CA GLN A 39 -5.63 -14.97 -15.68
C GLN A 39 -6.61 -15.74 -16.56
N ILE A 40 -6.98 -15.18 -17.71
CA ILE A 40 -7.88 -15.79 -18.68
C ILE A 40 -7.21 -17.00 -19.31
N GLU A 41 -5.99 -16.86 -19.80
CA GLU A 41 -5.20 -17.91 -20.46
C GLU A 41 -5.03 -19.13 -19.53
N LYS A 42 -4.62 -18.91 -18.27
CA LYS A 42 -4.50 -19.97 -17.29
C LYS A 42 -5.83 -20.68 -17.01
N CYS A 43 -6.93 -19.92 -16.91
CA CYS A 43 -8.27 -20.47 -16.74
C CYS A 43 -8.69 -21.32 -17.95
N GLN A 44 -8.44 -20.86 -19.18
CA GLN A 44 -8.77 -21.59 -20.41
C GLN A 44 -7.99 -22.90 -20.57
N ASN A 45 -6.74 -22.91 -20.13
CA ASN A 45 -5.83 -24.04 -20.21
C ASN A 45 -5.95 -24.98 -18.99
N ASN A 46 -6.81 -24.68 -18.00
CA ASN A 46 -6.87 -25.37 -16.70
C ASN A 46 -5.47 -25.44 -16.04
N ASP A 47 -4.68 -24.40 -16.20
CA ASP A 47 -3.33 -24.28 -15.63
C ASP A 47 -3.41 -23.68 -14.22
N GLU A 48 -3.21 -24.51 -13.20
CA GLU A 48 -3.20 -24.13 -11.79
C GLU A 48 -1.80 -23.78 -11.26
N THR A 49 -0.76 -23.79 -12.12
CA THR A 49 0.59 -23.41 -11.69
C THR A 49 0.67 -21.91 -11.44
N PHE A 50 1.47 -21.48 -10.46
CA PHE A 50 1.74 -20.04 -10.28
C PHE A 50 2.66 -19.53 -11.40
N TRP A 51 2.59 -18.23 -11.63
CA TRP A 51 3.50 -17.51 -12.49
C TRP A 51 4.33 -16.52 -11.66
N ILE A 52 5.62 -16.43 -11.94
CA ILE A 52 6.52 -15.48 -11.32
C ILE A 52 7.51 -14.93 -12.35
N ASP A 53 7.66 -13.61 -12.37
CA ASP A 53 8.69 -12.90 -13.12
C ASP A 53 9.95 -12.80 -12.24
N HIS A 54 10.80 -13.82 -12.29
CA HIS A 54 12.00 -13.91 -11.45
C HIS A 54 12.97 -12.76 -11.70
N GLU A 55 13.21 -12.39 -12.96
CA GLU A 55 14.16 -11.35 -13.32
C GLU A 55 13.64 -9.97 -12.90
N GLY A 56 12.40 -9.65 -13.23
CA GLY A 56 11.78 -8.38 -12.84
C GLY A 56 11.68 -8.23 -11.33
N LEU A 57 11.34 -9.29 -10.61
CA LEU A 57 11.27 -9.28 -9.15
C LEU A 57 12.65 -9.10 -8.52
N GLN A 58 13.68 -9.79 -9.03
CA GLN A 58 15.05 -9.64 -8.56
C GLN A 58 15.55 -8.20 -8.74
N ASN A 59 15.34 -7.61 -9.90
CA ASN A 59 15.71 -6.21 -10.17
C ASN A 59 15.02 -5.21 -9.23
N VAL A 60 13.76 -5.47 -8.86
CA VAL A 60 13.06 -4.66 -7.85
C VAL A 60 13.70 -4.84 -6.49
N MET A 61 13.96 -6.09 -6.06
CA MET A 61 14.56 -6.40 -4.75
C MET A 61 15.98 -5.87 -4.60
N ASP A 62 16.77 -5.84 -5.67
CA ASP A 62 18.14 -5.31 -5.68
C ASP A 62 18.20 -3.80 -5.39
N SER A 63 17.08 -3.09 -5.57
CA SER A 63 16.95 -1.67 -5.23
C SER A 63 16.71 -1.40 -3.74
N TRP A 64 16.40 -2.43 -2.95
CA TRP A 64 16.04 -2.27 -1.55
C TRP A 64 17.27 -2.09 -0.66
N VAL A 65 17.15 -1.18 0.28
CA VAL A 65 18.19 -0.85 1.25
C VAL A 65 17.83 -1.47 2.60
N PHE A 66 18.72 -2.32 3.14
CA PHE A 66 18.55 -2.88 4.48
C PHE A 66 18.92 -1.84 5.57
N PRO A 67 18.27 -1.95 6.75
CA PRO A 67 17.22 -2.91 7.12
C PRO A 67 15.89 -2.65 6.40
N LEU A 68 15.05 -3.70 6.26
CA LEU A 68 13.75 -3.61 5.62
C LEU A 68 12.67 -3.45 6.68
N HIS A 69 11.88 -2.37 6.60
CA HIS A 69 10.82 -2.02 7.56
C HIS A 69 9.45 -2.37 7.02
N PHE A 70 8.69 -3.15 7.75
CA PHE A 70 7.31 -3.51 7.44
C PHE A 70 6.40 -2.85 8.47
N ILE A 71 5.52 -1.99 8.01
CA ILE A 71 4.56 -1.28 8.85
C ILE A 71 3.13 -1.68 8.46
N ASP A 72 2.25 -1.77 9.45
CA ASP A 72 0.83 -2.05 9.28
C ASP A 72 0.01 -1.19 10.23
N PHE A 73 -1.08 -0.56 9.75
CA PHE A 73 -1.88 0.40 10.49
C PHE A 73 -3.28 -0.12 10.74
N GLU A 74 -3.78 0.09 11.97
CA GLU A 74 -5.20 -0.02 12.27
C GLU A 74 -5.82 1.37 12.38
N THR A 75 -6.93 1.55 11.69
CA THR A 75 -7.53 2.86 11.46
C THR A 75 -9.06 2.79 11.52
N THR A 76 -9.69 3.96 11.70
CA THR A 76 -11.14 4.07 11.65
C THR A 76 -11.59 5.41 11.07
N ALA A 77 -12.82 5.47 10.57
CA ALA A 77 -13.48 6.69 10.11
C ALA A 77 -14.99 6.56 10.44
N VAL A 78 -15.39 7.04 11.61
CA VAL A 78 -16.73 6.86 12.14
C VAL A 78 -17.66 8.04 11.84
N ALA A 79 -18.96 7.75 11.69
CA ALA A 79 -19.96 8.78 11.44
C ALA A 79 -20.13 9.75 12.62
N ILE A 80 -20.00 9.24 13.86
CA ILE A 80 -20.03 10.06 15.07
C ILE A 80 -18.63 10.12 15.64
N PRO A 81 -17.95 11.28 15.62
CA PRO A 81 -16.58 11.41 16.09
C PRO A 81 -16.42 11.00 17.56
N PHE A 82 -15.32 10.28 17.86
CA PHE A 82 -14.96 9.93 19.26
C PHE A 82 -14.40 11.13 20.03
N ASN A 83 -13.93 12.15 19.32
CA ASN A 83 -13.25 13.30 19.91
C ASN A 83 -14.01 14.59 19.60
N ALA A 84 -14.13 15.48 20.60
CA ALA A 84 -14.75 16.80 20.42
C ALA A 84 -13.99 17.62 19.36
N GLY A 85 -14.73 18.39 18.54
CA GLY A 85 -14.16 19.26 17.52
C GLY A 85 -13.70 18.54 16.24
N ARG A 86 -13.91 17.21 16.12
CA ARG A 86 -13.59 16.43 14.92
C ARG A 86 -14.79 16.27 14.00
N LYS A 87 -14.51 16.03 12.71
CA LYS A 87 -15.51 15.92 11.64
C LYS A 87 -16.04 14.49 11.52
N PRO A 88 -17.31 14.26 11.13
CA PRO A 88 -17.80 12.94 10.73
C PRO A 88 -16.92 12.35 9.63
N TYR A 89 -16.66 11.05 9.72
CA TYR A 89 -15.82 10.28 8.79
C TYR A 89 -14.37 10.78 8.67
N GLU A 90 -13.91 11.56 9.64
CA GLU A 90 -12.50 11.96 9.72
C GLU A 90 -11.64 10.72 10.02
N GLY A 91 -10.58 10.53 9.27
CA GLY A 91 -9.68 9.40 9.42
C GLY A 91 -8.86 9.45 10.71
N ILE A 92 -8.88 8.36 11.45
CA ILE A 92 -8.14 8.17 12.70
C ILE A 92 -7.25 6.95 12.56
N ALA A 93 -5.94 7.12 12.78
CA ALA A 93 -4.96 6.04 12.91
C ALA A 93 -4.66 5.89 14.42
N PHE A 94 -4.97 4.72 14.98
CA PHE A 94 -4.89 4.50 16.43
C PHE A 94 -3.91 3.40 16.84
N GLN A 95 -3.44 2.61 15.86
CA GLN A 95 -2.47 1.55 16.09
C GLN A 95 -1.53 1.41 14.89
N PHE A 96 -0.27 1.09 15.15
CA PHE A 96 0.62 0.47 14.17
C PHE A 96 1.42 -0.67 14.80
N SER A 97 1.87 -1.58 13.93
CA SER A 97 2.95 -2.53 14.22
C SER A 97 4.11 -2.28 13.27
N HIS A 98 5.35 -2.51 13.76
CA HIS A 98 6.57 -2.33 13.01
C HIS A 98 7.50 -3.54 13.18
N HIS A 99 7.85 -4.16 12.06
CA HIS A 99 8.79 -5.28 12.00
C HIS A 99 9.96 -4.90 11.11
N ILE A 100 11.14 -5.44 11.46
CA ILE A 100 12.37 -5.22 10.71
C ILE A 100 12.94 -6.56 10.26
N LEU A 101 13.31 -6.64 8.98
CA LEU A 101 14.12 -7.72 8.43
C LEU A 101 15.54 -7.21 8.17
N TYR A 102 16.51 -7.79 8.84
CA TYR A 102 17.93 -7.45 8.68
C TYR A 102 18.57 -8.24 7.54
N LYS A 103 19.68 -7.72 7.02
CA LYS A 103 20.43 -8.34 5.91
C LYS A 103 20.90 -9.78 6.20
N ASN A 104 21.11 -10.12 7.46
CA ASN A 104 21.48 -11.46 7.90
C ASN A 104 20.30 -12.42 8.02
N GLY A 105 19.08 -12.00 7.66
CA GLY A 105 17.85 -12.78 7.74
C GLY A 105 17.15 -12.75 9.11
N ALA A 106 17.67 -12.04 10.10
CA ALA A 106 17.01 -11.88 11.38
C ALA A 106 15.76 -11.01 11.24
N ILE A 107 14.68 -11.40 11.91
CA ILE A 107 13.42 -10.67 11.96
C ILE A 107 13.20 -10.20 13.40
N GLU A 108 12.80 -8.94 13.55
CA GLU A 108 12.52 -8.31 14.83
C GLU A 108 11.14 -7.65 14.81
N HIS A 109 10.35 -7.80 15.88
CA HIS A 109 9.24 -6.92 16.18
C HIS A 109 9.83 -5.67 16.86
N ALA A 110 10.12 -4.64 16.06
CA ALA A 110 10.89 -3.48 16.50
C ALA A 110 10.06 -2.52 17.38
N GLY A 111 8.75 -2.39 17.08
CA GLY A 111 7.92 -1.50 17.85
C GLY A 111 6.43 -1.59 17.51
N GLN A 112 5.65 -0.91 18.32
CA GLN A 112 4.21 -0.79 18.15
C GLN A 112 3.67 0.44 18.87
N TYR A 113 2.51 0.89 18.44
CA TYR A 113 1.74 1.92 19.13
C TYR A 113 0.27 1.52 19.15
N LEU A 114 -0.40 1.75 20.27
CA LEU A 114 -1.85 1.62 20.40
C LEU A 114 -2.36 2.75 21.32
N ASN A 115 -3.33 3.51 20.82
CA ASN A 115 -4.10 4.42 21.66
C ASN A 115 -5.48 3.81 21.92
N SER A 116 -5.78 3.57 23.19
CA SER A 116 -7.07 3.10 23.69
C SER A 116 -7.75 4.12 24.62
N ASP A 117 -7.15 5.28 24.81
CA ASP A 117 -7.61 6.29 25.76
C ASP A 117 -8.82 7.06 25.21
N ARG A 118 -9.91 7.06 25.98
CA ARG A 118 -11.14 7.76 25.58
C ARG A 118 -10.93 9.26 25.53
N GLY A 119 -11.39 9.90 24.47
CA GLY A 119 -11.35 11.35 24.30
C GLY A 119 -9.99 11.89 23.87
N VAL A 120 -8.96 11.06 23.75
CA VAL A 120 -7.64 11.45 23.23
C VAL A 120 -7.60 11.23 21.73
N PHE A 121 -7.30 12.30 20.97
CA PHE A 121 -7.13 12.19 19.51
C PHE A 121 -5.75 11.60 19.20
N PRO A 122 -5.64 10.42 18.57
CA PRO A 122 -4.39 9.68 18.55
C PRO A 122 -3.42 10.10 17.45
N ASN A 123 -3.88 10.70 16.35
CA ASN A 123 -3.13 10.81 15.10
C ASN A 123 -1.76 11.47 15.24
N TYR A 124 -1.64 12.51 16.07
CA TYR A 124 -0.37 13.23 16.18
C TYR A 124 0.65 12.45 17.02
N GLU A 125 0.21 11.80 18.09
CA GLU A 125 1.11 10.95 18.89
C GLU A 125 1.46 9.66 18.13
N PHE A 126 0.50 9.06 17.43
CA PHE A 126 0.74 7.96 16.49
C PHE A 126 1.88 8.31 15.51
N LEU A 127 1.81 9.50 14.92
CA LEU A 127 2.81 9.95 13.94
C LEU A 127 4.18 10.20 14.58
N ARG A 128 4.23 10.78 15.81
CA ARG A 128 5.48 10.97 16.56
C ARG A 128 6.17 9.64 16.86
N LYS A 129 5.39 8.64 17.30
CA LYS A 129 5.91 7.30 17.57
C LYS A 129 6.41 6.63 16.30
N LEU A 130 5.63 6.68 15.21
CA LEU A 130 6.05 6.13 13.91
C LEU A 130 7.32 6.82 13.39
N LYS A 131 7.41 8.14 13.53
CA LYS A 131 8.60 8.89 13.15
C LYS A 131 9.81 8.43 13.95
N ALA A 132 9.70 8.33 15.27
CA ALA A 132 10.76 7.85 16.12
C ALA A 132 11.26 6.46 15.73
N GLU A 133 10.36 5.53 15.38
CA GLU A 133 10.70 4.18 14.91
C GLU A 133 11.47 4.17 13.58
N LEU A 134 11.12 5.05 12.64
CA LEU A 134 11.60 5.00 11.26
C LEU A 134 12.80 5.91 10.97
N GLU A 135 13.14 6.84 11.87
CA GLU A 135 14.25 7.79 11.65
C GLU A 135 15.64 7.28 12.05
N HIS A 136 15.72 6.08 12.66
CA HIS A 136 17.00 5.53 13.11
C HIS A 136 17.96 5.16 11.98
N ASP A 137 17.44 4.96 10.77
CA ASP A 137 18.20 4.57 9.60
C ASP A 137 17.54 5.04 8.29
N SER A 138 18.07 4.58 7.16
CA SER A 138 17.55 4.88 5.82
C SER A 138 17.05 3.63 5.07
N GLY A 139 16.74 2.57 5.77
CA GLY A 139 16.24 1.32 5.20
C GLY A 139 14.92 1.49 4.45
N THR A 140 14.64 0.56 3.56
CA THR A 140 13.40 0.59 2.75
C THR A 140 12.19 0.32 3.63
N ILE A 141 11.14 1.13 3.49
CA ILE A 141 9.87 0.98 4.19
C ILE A 141 8.85 0.36 3.24
N PHE A 142 8.16 -0.68 3.71
CA PHE A 142 7.10 -1.37 2.97
C PHE A 142 5.74 -1.15 3.58
N ARG A 143 4.76 -1.06 2.68
CA ARG A 143 3.33 -1.13 2.95
C ARG A 143 2.69 -2.18 2.05
N TYR A 144 1.50 -2.64 2.39
CA TYR A 144 0.71 -3.48 1.50
C TYR A 144 -0.54 -2.74 1.01
N SER A 145 -0.54 -2.33 -0.28
CA SER A 145 -1.53 -1.44 -0.87
C SER A 145 -1.40 0.03 -0.42
N TYR A 146 -2.43 0.86 -0.62
CA TYR A 146 -2.33 2.32 -0.51
C TYR A 146 -2.81 2.87 0.85
N HIS A 147 -3.17 1.97 1.78
CA HIS A 147 -3.84 2.32 3.03
C HIS A 147 -3.01 3.26 3.91
N GLU A 148 -1.78 2.86 4.26
CA GLU A 148 -0.86 3.61 5.09
C GLU A 148 -0.57 5.00 4.51
N ASN A 149 -0.32 5.05 3.20
CA ASN A 149 -0.09 6.32 2.50
C ASN A 149 -1.32 7.24 2.57
N THR A 150 -2.53 6.68 2.47
CA THR A 150 -3.78 7.45 2.55
C THR A 150 -3.95 8.07 3.93
N TYR A 151 -3.75 7.28 5.00
CA TYR A 151 -3.92 7.79 6.36
C TYR A 151 -2.83 8.78 6.77
N LEU A 152 -1.57 8.57 6.37
CA LEU A 152 -0.52 9.56 6.58
C LEU A 152 -0.83 10.90 5.89
N LYS A 153 -1.40 10.86 4.68
CA LYS A 153 -1.86 12.08 4.00
C LYS A 153 -3.06 12.72 4.71
N THR A 154 -3.97 11.93 5.26
CA THR A 154 -5.07 12.47 6.09
C THR A 154 -4.51 13.18 7.33
N ILE A 155 -3.51 12.60 7.99
CA ILE A 155 -2.84 13.24 9.13
C ILE A 155 -2.10 14.51 8.70
N TYR A 156 -1.48 14.51 7.52
CA TYR A 156 -0.86 15.71 6.94
C TYR A 156 -1.89 16.83 6.75
N ASP A 157 -3.03 16.55 6.14
CA ASP A 157 -4.10 17.53 5.93
C ASP A 157 -4.63 18.07 7.30
N GLN A 158 -4.77 17.22 8.32
CA GLN A 158 -5.17 17.60 9.69
C GLN A 158 -4.13 18.51 10.35
N LEU A 159 -2.83 18.23 10.20
CA LEU A 159 -1.74 19.07 10.70
C LEU A 159 -1.69 20.43 10.01
N GLN A 160 -2.05 20.51 8.72
CA GLN A 160 -2.14 21.81 8.03
C GLN A 160 -3.25 22.70 8.61
N GLU A 161 -4.38 22.11 9.06
CA GLU A 161 -5.51 22.83 9.67
C GLU A 161 -5.24 23.17 11.16
N ASP A 162 -4.44 22.37 11.90
CA ASP A 162 -4.25 22.51 13.35
C ASP A 162 -2.96 23.25 13.71
N ILE A 163 -3.06 24.58 13.79
CA ILE A 163 -1.92 25.46 14.13
C ILE A 163 -1.46 25.34 15.59
N THR A 164 -2.19 24.62 16.45
CA THR A 164 -1.85 24.47 17.86
C THR A 164 -0.78 23.41 18.10
N VAL A 165 -0.52 22.56 17.13
CA VAL A 165 0.51 21.51 17.19
C VAL A 165 1.88 22.13 16.95
N SER A 166 2.70 22.21 17.99
CA SER A 166 3.98 22.93 17.99
C SER A 166 5.02 22.34 17.02
N ASP A 167 5.03 21.03 16.83
CA ASP A 167 5.94 20.28 15.96
C ASP A 167 5.34 19.91 14.59
N ARG A 168 4.22 20.56 14.21
CA ARG A 168 3.46 20.25 12.98
C ARG A 168 4.31 20.28 11.72
N GLU A 169 5.22 21.24 11.60
CA GLU A 169 6.06 21.40 10.41
C GLU A 169 7.03 20.23 10.26
N GLU A 170 7.64 19.80 11.35
CA GLU A 170 8.52 18.65 11.39
C GLU A 170 7.77 17.36 11.04
N LEU A 171 6.59 17.17 11.62
CA LEU A 171 5.73 16.02 11.32
C LEU A 171 5.26 16.00 9.86
N CYS A 172 4.89 17.14 9.30
CA CYS A 172 4.53 17.26 7.88
C CYS A 172 5.72 16.92 6.96
N GLN A 173 6.93 17.37 7.30
CA GLN A 173 8.13 17.02 6.54
C GLN A 173 8.42 15.52 6.61
N PHE A 174 8.27 14.90 7.77
CA PHE A 174 8.42 13.45 7.91
C PHE A 174 7.42 12.70 7.01
N ILE A 175 6.13 13.07 7.03
CA ILE A 175 5.13 12.46 6.13
C ILE A 175 5.56 12.59 4.67
N LYS A 176 5.96 13.78 4.24
CA LYS A 176 6.42 14.00 2.85
C LYS A 176 7.65 13.17 2.48
N THR A 177 8.48 12.79 3.45
CA THR A 177 9.66 11.96 3.21
C THR A 177 9.29 10.52 2.86
N ILE A 178 8.25 9.95 3.48
CA ILE A 178 7.90 8.53 3.37
C ILE A 178 6.66 8.24 2.52
N THR A 179 5.97 9.27 2.00
CA THR A 179 4.73 9.14 1.23
C THR A 179 4.82 9.76 -0.16
N GLU A 180 3.78 9.53 -0.96
CA GLU A 180 3.55 10.23 -2.21
C GLU A 180 2.17 10.90 -2.25
N SER A 181 2.07 12.02 -2.96
CA SER A 181 0.82 12.67 -3.29
C SER A 181 0.72 12.98 -4.78
N LYS A 182 -0.44 12.70 -5.37
CA LYS A 182 -0.77 12.98 -6.78
C LYS A 182 -1.78 14.13 -6.92
N LYS A 183 -2.13 14.81 -5.79
CA LYS A 183 -2.99 16.02 -5.84
C LYS A 183 -2.28 17.10 -6.67
N GLU A 184 -2.96 17.73 -7.61
CA GLU A 184 -2.34 18.74 -8.52
C GLU A 184 -1.69 19.90 -7.76
N ASP A 185 -2.34 20.38 -6.71
CA ASP A 185 -1.90 21.52 -5.92
C ASP A 185 -0.85 21.18 -4.84
N ASP A 186 -0.65 19.89 -4.54
CA ASP A 186 0.30 19.43 -3.52
C ASP A 186 0.85 18.05 -3.92
N LYS A 187 1.67 18.04 -4.97
CA LYS A 187 2.27 16.83 -5.53
C LYS A 187 3.68 16.62 -5.00
N TRP A 188 3.94 15.43 -4.46
CA TRP A 188 5.29 15.02 -4.07
C TRP A 188 5.50 13.50 -4.18
N ILE A 189 6.77 13.12 -4.25
CA ILE A 189 7.25 11.75 -4.03
C ILE A 189 8.37 11.85 -3.01
N GLY A 190 8.19 11.20 -1.86
CA GLY A 190 9.14 11.23 -0.77
C GLY A 190 10.46 10.55 -1.14
N LYS A 191 11.58 11.04 -0.56
CA LYS A 191 12.91 10.46 -0.79
C LYS A 191 13.02 9.00 -0.30
N ARG A 192 12.22 8.64 0.69
CA ARG A 192 12.09 7.30 1.28
C ARG A 192 10.64 6.82 1.16
N ASN A 193 10.01 7.11 -0.01
CA ASN A 193 8.63 6.73 -0.26
C ASN A 193 8.43 5.23 -0.05
N MET A 194 7.38 4.87 0.70
CA MET A 194 7.05 3.47 0.99
C MET A 194 6.86 2.65 -0.27
N VAL A 195 7.50 1.50 -0.34
CA VAL A 195 7.35 0.52 -1.42
C VAL A 195 6.04 -0.24 -1.23
N ASP A 196 5.21 -0.28 -2.27
CA ASP A 196 3.93 -0.99 -2.26
C ASP A 196 4.09 -2.44 -2.70
N LEU A 197 4.12 -3.37 -1.73
CA LEU A 197 4.25 -4.80 -2.01
C LEU A 197 3.07 -5.36 -2.81
N CYS A 198 1.86 -4.80 -2.65
CA CYS A 198 0.71 -5.23 -3.44
C CYS A 198 0.89 -4.93 -4.94
N GLU A 199 1.50 -3.79 -5.28
CA GLU A 199 1.82 -3.48 -6.68
C GLU A 199 2.93 -4.39 -7.22
N ILE A 200 3.92 -4.75 -6.43
CA ILE A 200 4.95 -5.72 -6.82
C ILE A 200 4.32 -7.09 -7.09
N VAL A 201 3.47 -7.57 -6.18
CA VAL A 201 2.72 -8.83 -6.39
C VAL A 201 1.90 -8.78 -7.68
N LYS A 202 1.16 -7.71 -7.92
CA LYS A 202 0.33 -7.56 -9.12
C LYS A 202 1.14 -7.61 -10.42
N ARG A 203 2.39 -7.15 -10.39
CA ARG A 203 3.23 -7.06 -11.58
C ARG A 203 4.08 -8.29 -11.85
N HIS A 204 4.51 -8.98 -10.79
CA HIS A 204 5.55 -10.00 -10.89
C HIS A 204 5.11 -11.38 -10.40
N PHE A 205 3.89 -11.50 -9.86
CA PHE A 205 3.40 -12.78 -9.32
C PHE A 205 1.90 -12.97 -9.60
N TYR A 206 1.51 -14.20 -9.93
CA TYR A 206 0.11 -14.63 -10.01
C TYR A 206 -0.03 -16.09 -9.61
N ASP A 207 -0.99 -16.39 -8.74
CA ASP A 207 -1.41 -17.76 -8.40
C ASP A 207 -2.92 -17.91 -8.67
N PRO A 208 -3.34 -18.84 -9.54
CA PRO A 208 -4.75 -19.10 -9.83
C PRO A 208 -5.58 -19.43 -8.58
N ARG A 209 -4.98 -20.07 -7.58
CA ARG A 209 -5.64 -20.46 -6.32
C ARG A 209 -6.13 -19.26 -5.50
N THR A 210 -5.60 -18.08 -5.73
CA THR A 210 -6.06 -16.83 -5.08
C THR A 210 -7.40 -16.32 -5.62
N ASN A 211 -7.96 -16.96 -6.67
CA ASN A 211 -9.18 -16.54 -7.35
C ASN A 211 -9.19 -15.06 -7.77
N GLY A 212 -8.01 -14.56 -8.18
CA GLY A 212 -7.80 -13.17 -8.60
C GLY A 212 -7.65 -12.17 -7.46
N SER A 213 -7.73 -12.60 -6.20
CA SER A 213 -7.40 -11.75 -5.05
C SER A 213 -5.89 -11.45 -5.02
N ASN A 214 -5.53 -10.23 -4.65
CA ASN A 214 -4.16 -9.84 -4.32
C ASN A 214 -4.04 -9.48 -2.82
N SER A 215 -5.00 -9.90 -2.00
CA SER A 215 -4.91 -9.72 -0.56
C SER A 215 -3.83 -10.63 0.00
N ILE A 216 -3.01 -10.12 0.92
CA ILE A 216 -2.03 -10.92 1.67
C ILE A 216 -2.68 -12.10 2.43
N LYS A 217 -3.98 -12.02 2.70
CA LYS A 217 -4.76 -13.09 3.37
C LYS A 217 -5.21 -14.19 2.41
N ALA A 218 -5.05 -14.02 1.10
CA ALA A 218 -5.47 -14.98 0.08
C ALA A 218 -4.29 -15.84 -0.45
N VAL A 219 -3.09 -15.51 -0.06
CA VAL A 219 -1.83 -16.19 -0.48
C VAL A 219 -1.41 -17.22 0.54
#